data_43e559e6a63f2a6607b90174248923ae
#
_entry.id   43e559e6a63f2a6607b90174248923ae
#
_cell.length_a   1.000
_cell.length_b   1.000
_cell.length_c   1.000
_cell.angle_alpha   90.00
_cell.angle_beta   90.00
_cell.angle_gamma   90.00
#
_symmetry.space_group_name_H-M   'P 1'
#
loop_
_entity.id
_entity.type
_entity.pdbx_description
1 polymer ?
#
loop_
_entity_poly.entity_id
_entity_poly.type
_entity_poly.pdbx_seq_one_letter_code
_entity_poly.pdbx_strand_id
1 'polypeptide(L)'
;MIGLFNWSEPPFVTFSQNLTRNPIRFYARRSFIISKEEKLKLCHNKLFPKRMVMKTKGFVDGILPDELKKVLRSVGSEWGDVVDDMESLQVIPLKGAMTNEVFQINWPTKCGNLDRKLLVRIYGEGVEAFFNRDDEIRTFECMSKHGQGPRLLGRFADGRVEEFIHARTLSAADLRDHEISALVAAKMREFHNLEMPGPRTVLLWNRMRDWLVEAKSMCSAKCAKEFRLDSLEDEISMLEKELSHDYLDIGFCHNDLQYGNIMLDEETRSITLIDYEYASFNPQIIIPKHVAYDLANHFCEMVANYHSETPHILDYNKYPGLEERRRFVDTYLSSEGKQPSEDEAVLLLHEVERYTLASHLFWGLWGIISGYVNKIDFDYMEYARQRFRQYWLRKKRLLGSPDNYGNGYVAYGTGSG
;
A
#
# COMPACT_ATOMS: atom_id res chain seq x y z
N MET A 1 -18.96 -14.17 56.00
CA MET A 1 -19.98 -15.09 55.46
C MET A 1 -19.60 -15.30 54.00
N ILE A 2 -18.71 -16.22 53.66
CA ILE A 2 -18.85 -17.65 53.34
C ILE A 2 -19.90 -17.85 52.25
N GLY A 3 -19.40 -18.30 51.11
CA GLY A 3 -20.17 -18.82 49.99
C GLY A 3 -19.26 -19.34 48.86
N LEU A 4 -18.62 -20.49 49.11
CA LEU A 4 -17.94 -21.32 48.12
C LEU A 4 -18.98 -21.98 47.18
N PHE A 5 -18.77 -22.00 45.88
CA PHE A 5 -19.42 -22.95 44.99
C PHE A 5 -18.38 -23.65 44.11
N ASN A 6 -18.31 -24.99 44.33
CA ASN A 6 -17.65 -26.01 43.53
C ASN A 6 -18.36 -26.20 42.19
N TRP A 7 -17.57 -26.42 41.14
CA TRP A 7 -18.06 -27.02 39.90
C TRP A 7 -17.44 -28.40 39.71
N SER A 8 -18.30 -29.40 39.70
CA SER A 8 -18.01 -30.78 39.37
C SER A 8 -18.23 -31.03 37.87
N GLU A 9 -17.34 -31.81 37.28
CA GLU A 9 -17.42 -32.31 35.91
C GLU A 9 -18.60 -33.32 35.74
N PRO A 10 -19.18 -33.41 34.51
CA PRO A 10 -20.04 -34.55 34.14
C PRO A 10 -19.29 -35.60 33.30
N PRO A 11 -19.77 -36.84 33.26
CA PRO A 11 -19.00 -38.03 32.99
C PRO A 11 -18.98 -38.44 31.50
N PHE A 12 -17.94 -39.22 31.17
CA PHE A 12 -17.77 -40.00 29.94
C PHE A 12 -18.94 -40.94 29.65
N VAL A 13 -19.45 -40.89 28.41
CA VAL A 13 -20.30 -41.95 27.86
C VAL A 13 -19.58 -42.64 26.72
N THR A 14 -19.19 -43.87 26.94
CA THR A 14 -18.75 -44.85 25.95
C THR A 14 -19.96 -45.43 25.22
N PHE A 15 -19.92 -45.40 23.88
CA PHE A 15 -20.81 -46.27 23.07
C PHE A 15 -19.97 -47.14 22.12
N SER A 16 -20.18 -48.43 22.28
CA SER A 16 -19.60 -49.51 21.47
C SER A 16 -20.38 -49.73 20.17
N GLN A 17 -19.61 -49.97 19.15
CA GLN A 17 -19.80 -50.77 17.93
C GLN A 17 -21.21 -51.23 17.55
N ASN A 18 -21.60 -50.93 16.29
CA ASN A 18 -22.09 -51.99 15.39
C ASN A 18 -21.83 -51.64 13.90
N LEU A 19 -21.25 -52.62 13.21
CA LEU A 19 -20.88 -52.65 11.80
C LEU A 19 -22.12 -52.84 10.92
N THR A 20 -22.29 -51.99 9.89
CA THR A 20 -22.88 -52.43 8.62
C THR A 20 -22.11 -51.82 7.46
N ARG A 21 -21.70 -52.69 6.55
CA ARG A 21 -20.91 -52.46 5.35
C ARG A 21 -21.73 -51.68 4.30
N ASN A 22 -21.13 -50.62 3.73
CA ASN A 22 -21.36 -50.23 2.33
C ASN A 22 -20.08 -49.59 1.75
N PRO A 23 -19.69 -49.92 0.52
CA PRO A 23 -18.39 -49.53 -0.03
C PRO A 23 -18.45 -48.11 -0.64
N ILE A 24 -17.84 -47.16 0.03
CA ILE A 24 -17.58 -45.83 -0.54
C ILE A 24 -16.31 -45.92 -1.38
N ARG A 25 -16.45 -45.70 -2.69
CA ARG A 25 -15.35 -45.56 -3.65
C ARG A 25 -14.43 -44.46 -3.20
N PHE A 26 -13.20 -44.82 -2.87
CA PHE A 26 -12.09 -43.87 -2.72
C PHE A 26 -11.73 -43.32 -4.10
N TYR A 27 -12.08 -42.08 -4.36
CA TYR A 27 -11.39 -41.28 -5.36
C TYR A 27 -10.05 -40.88 -4.79
N ALA A 28 -9.00 -41.58 -5.17
CA ALA A 28 -7.62 -41.17 -4.92
C ALA A 28 -7.38 -39.81 -5.63
N ARG A 29 -7.30 -38.75 -4.87
CA ARG A 29 -6.70 -37.49 -5.34
C ARG A 29 -5.22 -37.79 -5.64
N ARG A 30 -4.91 -37.99 -6.91
CA ARG A 30 -3.53 -37.91 -7.40
C ARG A 30 -3.06 -36.48 -7.19
N SER A 31 -2.28 -36.26 -6.16
CA SER A 31 -1.44 -35.08 -6.02
C SER A 31 -0.45 -35.13 -7.18
N PHE A 32 -0.66 -34.34 -8.22
CA PHE A 32 0.34 -34.09 -9.24
C PHE A 32 1.45 -33.27 -8.57
N ILE A 33 2.51 -33.97 -8.16
CA ILE A 33 3.78 -33.32 -7.83
C ILE A 33 4.36 -32.91 -9.18
N ILE A 34 4.10 -31.66 -9.56
CA ILE A 34 4.74 -31.05 -10.72
C ILE A 34 6.22 -30.90 -10.35
N SER A 35 7.11 -31.52 -11.12
CA SER A 35 8.55 -31.47 -10.90
C SER A 35 9.07 -30.00 -10.97
N LYS A 36 10.18 -29.74 -10.28
CA LYS A 36 10.81 -28.41 -10.30
C LYS A 36 11.11 -27.92 -11.73
N GLU A 37 11.41 -28.85 -12.65
CA GLU A 37 11.62 -28.56 -14.07
C GLU A 37 10.33 -28.25 -14.84
N GLU A 38 9.21 -28.87 -14.49
CA GLU A 38 7.91 -28.54 -15.10
C GLU A 38 7.37 -27.22 -14.60
N LYS A 39 7.61 -26.87 -13.31
CA LYS A 39 7.34 -25.52 -12.80
C LYS A 39 8.18 -24.45 -13.50
N LEU A 40 9.47 -24.73 -13.75
CA LEU A 40 10.33 -23.84 -14.54
C LEU A 40 9.86 -23.72 -16.01
N LYS A 41 9.38 -24.80 -16.62
CA LYS A 41 8.84 -24.76 -18.00
C LYS A 41 7.47 -24.09 -18.09
N LEU A 42 6.62 -24.19 -17.05
CA LEU A 42 5.37 -23.44 -16.98
C LEU A 42 5.62 -21.92 -16.72
N CYS A 43 6.65 -21.57 -15.98
CA CYS A 43 7.09 -20.17 -15.86
C CYS A 43 7.74 -19.65 -17.17
N HIS A 44 8.44 -20.50 -17.93
CA HIS A 44 9.05 -20.10 -19.20
C HIS A 44 8.06 -19.97 -20.37
N ASN A 45 6.87 -20.58 -20.28
CA ASN A 45 5.82 -20.46 -21.32
C ASN A 45 4.80 -19.36 -21.08
N LYS A 46 4.87 -18.63 -19.98
CA LYS A 46 4.33 -17.27 -19.90
C LYS A 46 5.37 -16.31 -20.50
N LEU A 47 5.61 -16.45 -21.79
CA LEU A 47 6.24 -15.43 -22.62
C LEU A 47 5.39 -14.16 -22.48
N PHE A 48 5.81 -13.26 -21.57
CA PHE A 48 5.38 -11.88 -21.69
C PHE A 48 5.77 -11.39 -23.09
N PRO A 49 4.85 -10.82 -23.85
CA PRO A 49 5.20 -10.29 -25.17
C PRO A 49 6.31 -9.25 -24.94
N LYS A 50 7.37 -9.36 -25.74
CA LYS A 50 8.48 -8.42 -25.79
C LYS A 50 7.91 -6.98 -25.80
N ARG A 51 8.20 -6.20 -24.76
CA ARG A 51 7.64 -4.88 -24.41
C ARG A 51 6.21 -4.95 -23.85
N MET A 52 6.11 -5.14 -22.55
CA MET A 52 4.89 -4.80 -21.83
C MET A 52 4.75 -3.27 -21.82
N VAL A 53 4.04 -2.78 -22.80
CA VAL A 53 3.58 -1.38 -22.84
C VAL A 53 2.26 -1.40 -22.12
N MET A 54 2.15 -0.69 -21.00
CA MET A 54 0.82 -0.42 -20.40
C MET A 54 -0.05 0.16 -21.51
N LYS A 55 -1.03 -0.61 -21.96
CA LYS A 55 -2.02 -0.14 -22.91
C LYS A 55 -3.18 0.41 -22.12
N THR A 56 -3.43 1.67 -22.30
CA THR A 56 -4.62 2.32 -21.81
C THR A 56 -5.72 2.15 -22.84
N LYS A 57 -6.90 1.74 -22.43
CA LYS A 57 -8.12 1.74 -23.25
C LYS A 57 -8.84 3.07 -23.07
N GLY A 58 -8.16 4.18 -23.38
CA GLY A 58 -8.70 5.51 -23.24
C GLY A 58 -10.03 5.70 -23.99
N PHE A 59 -10.71 6.78 -23.71
CA PHE A 59 -11.89 7.18 -24.51
C PHE A 59 -11.46 7.35 -25.96
N VAL A 60 -11.81 6.39 -26.81
CA VAL A 60 -11.56 6.48 -28.24
C VAL A 60 -12.47 7.59 -28.77
N ASP A 61 -11.88 8.65 -29.31
CA ASP A 61 -12.57 9.79 -29.94
C ASP A 61 -13.59 10.53 -29.03
N GLY A 62 -13.37 10.53 -27.70
CA GLY A 62 -14.26 11.23 -26.75
C GLY A 62 -15.59 10.50 -26.49
N ILE A 63 -15.78 9.30 -27.00
CA ILE A 63 -17.01 8.52 -26.84
C ILE A 63 -16.96 7.70 -25.55
N LEU A 64 -17.92 7.95 -24.65
CA LEU A 64 -18.07 7.16 -23.42
C LEU A 64 -18.51 5.71 -23.74
N PRO A 65 -17.87 4.68 -23.14
CA PRO A 65 -18.33 3.29 -23.26
C PRO A 65 -19.78 3.10 -22.81
N ASP A 66 -20.52 2.21 -23.48
CA ASP A 66 -21.95 2.01 -23.19
C ASP A 66 -22.21 1.51 -21.76
N GLU A 67 -21.32 0.71 -21.20
CA GLU A 67 -21.41 0.27 -19.80
C GLU A 67 -21.24 1.45 -18.84
N LEU A 68 -20.27 2.34 -19.09
CA LEU A 68 -20.08 3.55 -18.31
C LEU A 68 -21.31 4.47 -18.42
N LYS A 69 -21.89 4.64 -19.61
CA LYS A 69 -23.12 5.41 -19.79
C LYS A 69 -24.29 4.86 -18.96
N LYS A 70 -24.41 3.53 -18.84
CA LYS A 70 -25.42 2.91 -17.97
C LYS A 70 -25.21 3.26 -16.50
N VAL A 71 -23.97 3.17 -16.02
CA VAL A 71 -23.62 3.54 -14.65
C VAL A 71 -23.90 5.01 -14.39
N LEU A 72 -23.48 5.90 -15.30
CA LEU A 72 -23.73 7.34 -15.18
C LEU A 72 -25.22 7.66 -15.13
N ARG A 73 -26.07 7.03 -15.97
CA ARG A 73 -27.55 7.21 -15.91
C ARG A 73 -28.11 6.80 -14.55
N SER A 74 -27.62 5.71 -13.96
CA SER A 74 -28.03 5.29 -12.61
C SER A 74 -27.67 6.36 -11.58
N VAL A 75 -26.41 6.84 -11.59
CA VAL A 75 -25.96 7.91 -10.68
C VAL A 75 -26.76 9.20 -10.88
N GLY A 76 -27.00 9.61 -12.13
CA GLY A 76 -27.79 10.81 -12.44
C GLY A 76 -29.24 10.69 -11.98
N SER A 77 -29.82 9.50 -12.08
CA SER A 77 -31.16 9.20 -11.58
C SER A 77 -31.27 9.31 -10.07
N GLU A 78 -30.25 8.83 -9.34
CA GLU A 78 -30.18 8.95 -7.87
C GLU A 78 -30.04 10.41 -7.43
N TRP A 79 -29.26 11.21 -8.13
CA TRP A 79 -29.08 12.63 -7.82
C TRP A 79 -30.34 13.47 -8.13
N GLY A 80 -31.02 13.14 -9.22
CA GLY A 80 -32.30 13.77 -9.61
C GLY A 80 -32.21 15.22 -10.09
N ASP A 81 -31.11 15.92 -9.77
CA ASP A 81 -30.90 17.35 -10.07
C ASP A 81 -30.01 17.62 -11.30
N VAL A 82 -29.41 16.60 -11.90
CA VAL A 82 -28.56 16.74 -13.09
C VAL A 82 -29.37 16.72 -14.38
N VAL A 83 -28.80 17.32 -15.44
CA VAL A 83 -29.39 17.30 -16.79
C VAL A 83 -29.32 15.87 -17.33
N ASP A 84 -30.46 15.35 -17.83
CA ASP A 84 -30.55 14.00 -18.40
C ASP A 84 -30.13 14.00 -19.90
N ASP A 85 -28.89 14.45 -20.12
CA ASP A 85 -28.22 14.44 -21.42
C ASP A 85 -26.77 14.07 -21.29
N MET A 86 -26.41 12.90 -21.82
CA MET A 86 -25.01 12.41 -21.76
C MET A 86 -24.03 13.22 -22.64
N GLU A 87 -24.54 13.94 -23.63
CA GLU A 87 -23.72 14.80 -24.50
C GLU A 87 -23.37 16.13 -23.81
N SER A 88 -24.09 16.51 -22.77
CA SER A 88 -23.81 17.71 -21.97
C SER A 88 -22.63 17.49 -20.98
N LEU A 89 -22.17 16.26 -20.81
CA LEU A 89 -21.08 15.94 -19.89
C LEU A 89 -19.73 16.48 -20.38
N GLN A 90 -19.05 17.23 -19.54
CA GLN A 90 -17.68 17.63 -19.80
C GLN A 90 -16.70 16.61 -19.20
N VAL A 91 -15.96 15.92 -20.06
CA VAL A 91 -14.97 14.92 -19.67
C VAL A 91 -13.57 15.53 -19.71
N ILE A 92 -12.88 15.55 -18.58
CA ILE A 92 -11.56 16.17 -18.42
C ILE A 92 -10.58 15.08 -18.00
N PRO A 93 -9.57 14.73 -18.82
CA PRO A 93 -8.53 13.79 -18.42
C PRO A 93 -7.66 14.38 -17.30
N LEU A 94 -7.43 13.61 -16.24
CA LEU A 94 -6.54 13.97 -15.15
C LEU A 94 -5.17 13.31 -15.35
N LYS A 95 -4.11 14.09 -15.18
CA LYS A 95 -2.71 13.62 -15.30
C LYS A 95 -2.23 13.08 -13.96
N GLY A 96 -1.27 12.15 -14.00
CA GLY A 96 -0.55 11.67 -12.81
C GLY A 96 -0.88 10.24 -12.38
N ALA A 97 -1.93 9.62 -12.90
CA ALA A 97 -2.20 8.21 -12.65
C ALA A 97 -1.24 7.33 -13.48
N MET A 98 -0.50 6.43 -12.81
CA MET A 98 0.50 5.58 -13.47
C MET A 98 -0.08 4.26 -13.98
N THR A 99 -1.04 3.72 -13.28
CA THR A 99 -1.61 2.38 -13.48
C THR A 99 -3.04 2.40 -14.01
N ASN A 100 -3.65 3.58 -14.11
CA ASN A 100 -5.03 3.79 -14.53
C ASN A 100 -5.15 5.04 -15.39
N GLU A 101 -6.25 5.17 -16.15
CA GLU A 101 -6.66 6.45 -16.68
C GLU A 101 -7.76 7.03 -15.79
N VAL A 102 -7.62 8.30 -15.41
CA VAL A 102 -8.56 8.97 -14.52
C VAL A 102 -9.14 10.19 -15.23
N PHE A 103 -10.44 10.31 -15.19
CA PHE A 103 -11.18 11.41 -15.79
C PHE A 103 -12.09 12.07 -14.76
N GLN A 104 -12.11 13.39 -14.75
CA GLN A 104 -13.15 14.15 -14.08
C GLN A 104 -14.33 14.35 -15.04
N ILE A 105 -15.52 14.09 -14.57
CA ILE A 105 -16.75 14.45 -15.30
C ILE A 105 -17.40 15.60 -14.54
N ASN A 106 -17.63 16.70 -15.26
CA ASN A 106 -18.50 17.77 -14.80
C ASN A 106 -19.88 17.55 -15.41
N TRP A 107 -20.90 17.46 -14.57
CA TRP A 107 -22.27 17.16 -14.94
C TRP A 107 -23.16 18.36 -14.64
N PRO A 108 -23.70 19.06 -15.66
CA PRO A 108 -24.55 20.23 -15.45
C PRO A 108 -25.79 19.88 -14.63
N THR A 109 -26.14 20.78 -13.70
CA THR A 109 -27.37 20.67 -12.94
C THR A 109 -28.53 21.38 -13.67
N LYS A 110 -29.78 20.93 -13.45
CA LYS A 110 -30.99 21.53 -14.00
C LYS A 110 -31.18 23.00 -13.60
N CYS A 111 -30.60 23.38 -12.45
CA CYS A 111 -30.64 24.76 -11.96
C CYS A 111 -29.56 25.66 -12.57
N GLY A 112 -28.56 25.11 -13.26
CA GLY A 112 -27.52 25.84 -13.96
C GLY A 112 -26.47 26.58 -13.10
N ASN A 113 -26.51 26.42 -11.77
CA ASN A 113 -25.67 27.19 -10.88
C ASN A 113 -24.33 26.52 -10.52
N LEU A 114 -24.27 25.20 -10.49
CA LEU A 114 -23.08 24.42 -10.17
C LEU A 114 -23.16 23.08 -10.88
N ASP A 115 -22.02 22.60 -11.39
CA ASP A 115 -21.91 21.25 -11.93
C ASP A 115 -21.66 20.25 -10.79
N ARG A 116 -22.29 19.09 -10.87
CA ARG A 116 -21.87 17.95 -10.08
C ARG A 116 -20.60 17.36 -10.66
N LYS A 117 -19.67 16.97 -9.80
CA LYS A 117 -18.40 16.37 -10.22
C LYS A 117 -18.31 14.92 -9.76
N LEU A 118 -17.74 14.09 -10.61
CA LEU A 118 -17.37 12.73 -10.27
C LEU A 118 -16.05 12.34 -10.97
N LEU A 119 -15.45 11.26 -10.51
CA LEU A 119 -14.28 10.67 -11.14
C LEU A 119 -14.64 9.35 -11.81
N VAL A 120 -14.10 9.14 -13.00
CA VAL A 120 -14.13 7.84 -13.69
C VAL A 120 -12.69 7.33 -13.72
N ARG A 121 -12.48 6.14 -13.17
CA ARG A 121 -11.21 5.44 -13.22
C ARG A 121 -11.34 4.24 -14.15
N ILE A 122 -10.53 4.23 -15.22
CA ILE A 122 -10.42 3.09 -16.15
C ILE A 122 -9.15 2.34 -15.78
N TYR A 123 -9.28 1.03 -15.55
CA TYR A 123 -8.17 0.18 -15.14
C TYR A 123 -7.19 -0.03 -16.29
N GLY A 124 -5.92 0.26 -16.05
CA GLY A 124 -4.84 -0.01 -16.98
C GLY A 124 -4.51 -1.50 -17.03
N GLU A 125 -3.98 -1.96 -18.15
CA GLU A 125 -3.48 -3.33 -18.36
C GLU A 125 -1.99 -3.41 -17.96
N GLY A 126 -1.55 -4.61 -17.53
CA GLY A 126 -0.12 -4.84 -17.24
C GLY A 126 0.33 -4.47 -15.83
N VAL A 127 -0.63 -4.21 -14.93
CA VAL A 127 -0.35 -3.88 -13.53
C VAL A 127 -0.07 -5.12 -12.67
N GLU A 128 -0.31 -6.33 -13.20
CA GLU A 128 -0.22 -7.61 -12.49
C GLU A 128 1.23 -7.91 -12.02
N ALA A 129 2.22 -7.25 -12.62
CA ALA A 129 3.60 -7.30 -12.15
C ALA A 129 3.79 -6.63 -10.77
N PHE A 130 2.92 -5.70 -10.41
CA PHE A 130 3.04 -4.89 -9.20
C PHE A 130 2.06 -5.27 -8.11
N PHE A 131 0.79 -5.51 -8.46
CA PHE A 131 -0.27 -5.77 -7.50
C PHE A 131 -1.43 -6.57 -8.09
N ASN A 132 -2.30 -7.08 -7.21
CA ASN A 132 -3.53 -7.77 -7.60
C ASN A 132 -4.67 -6.77 -7.69
N ARG A 133 -5.30 -6.65 -8.87
CA ARG A 133 -6.40 -5.70 -9.12
C ARG A 133 -7.64 -5.99 -8.26
N ASP A 134 -7.95 -7.25 -8.02
CA ASP A 134 -9.10 -7.63 -7.19
C ASP A 134 -8.92 -7.22 -5.73
N ASP A 135 -7.68 -7.26 -5.23
CA ASP A 135 -7.34 -6.81 -3.88
C ASP A 135 -7.48 -5.28 -3.75
N GLU A 136 -7.02 -4.52 -4.75
CA GLU A 136 -7.19 -3.06 -4.82
C GLU A 136 -8.67 -2.67 -4.85
N ILE A 137 -9.47 -3.32 -5.70
CA ILE A 137 -10.92 -3.07 -5.79
C ILE A 137 -11.60 -3.36 -4.46
N ARG A 138 -11.30 -4.50 -3.83
CA ARG A 138 -11.87 -4.90 -2.54
C ARG A 138 -11.51 -3.90 -1.43
N THR A 139 -10.26 -3.42 -1.41
CA THR A 139 -9.80 -2.41 -0.47
C THR A 139 -10.56 -1.09 -0.68
N PHE A 140 -10.66 -0.63 -1.93
CA PHE A 140 -11.40 0.59 -2.26
C PHE A 140 -12.87 0.51 -1.83
N GLU A 141 -13.54 -0.62 -2.09
CA GLU A 141 -14.93 -0.83 -1.68
C GLU A 141 -15.10 -0.79 -0.15
N CYS A 142 -14.15 -1.38 0.57
CA CYS A 142 -14.14 -1.34 2.03
C CYS A 142 -13.97 0.10 2.54
N MET A 143 -13.00 0.85 2.01
CA MET A 143 -12.76 2.25 2.35
C MET A 143 -13.97 3.12 2.08
N SER A 144 -14.59 2.96 0.91
CA SER A 144 -15.82 3.64 0.52
C SER A 144 -16.97 3.35 1.49
N LYS A 145 -17.19 2.08 1.82
CA LYS A 145 -18.26 1.64 2.74
C LYS A 145 -18.12 2.22 4.15
N HIS A 146 -16.88 2.38 4.62
CA HIS A 146 -16.60 2.93 5.95
C HIS A 146 -16.47 4.46 5.95
N GLY A 147 -16.66 5.13 4.82
CA GLY A 147 -16.52 6.60 4.72
C GLY A 147 -15.08 7.08 4.94
N GLN A 148 -14.08 6.20 4.71
CA GLN A 148 -12.67 6.50 4.90
C GLN A 148 -11.93 6.86 3.61
N GLY A 149 -12.60 6.76 2.49
CA GLY A 149 -12.11 7.10 1.16
C GLY A 149 -13.23 7.64 0.26
N PRO A 150 -12.94 7.88 -1.03
CA PRO A 150 -13.96 8.31 -1.99
C PRO A 150 -15.13 7.32 -2.05
N ARG A 151 -16.34 7.83 -2.13
CA ARG A 151 -17.53 6.99 -2.27
C ARG A 151 -17.55 6.30 -3.63
N LEU A 152 -17.81 4.99 -3.66
CA LEU A 152 -18.06 4.25 -4.88
C LEU A 152 -19.48 4.57 -5.38
N LEU A 153 -19.59 5.21 -6.55
CA LEU A 153 -20.87 5.56 -7.18
C LEU A 153 -21.35 4.48 -8.15
N GLY A 154 -20.43 3.69 -8.72
CA GLY A 154 -20.80 2.58 -9.59
C GLY A 154 -19.58 1.85 -10.16
N ARG A 155 -19.82 0.67 -10.75
CA ARG A 155 -18.79 -0.17 -11.36
C ARG A 155 -19.20 -0.59 -12.77
N PHE A 156 -18.19 -0.78 -13.62
CA PHE A 156 -18.31 -1.41 -14.94
C PHE A 156 -17.12 -2.35 -15.17
N ALA A 157 -17.11 -3.12 -16.23
CA ALA A 157 -16.10 -4.19 -16.42
C ALA A 157 -14.66 -3.69 -16.32
N ASP A 158 -14.35 -2.56 -16.96
CA ASP A 158 -13.00 -2.02 -17.06
C ASP A 158 -12.74 -0.83 -16.10
N GLY A 159 -13.61 -0.61 -15.07
CA GLY A 159 -13.41 0.54 -14.21
C GLY A 159 -14.50 0.80 -13.18
N ARG A 160 -14.45 1.98 -12.58
CA ARG A 160 -15.42 2.45 -11.58
C ARG A 160 -15.67 3.95 -11.67
N VAL A 161 -16.78 4.36 -11.11
CA VAL A 161 -17.19 5.75 -10.93
C VAL A 161 -17.08 6.08 -9.45
N GLU A 162 -16.32 7.11 -9.12
CA GLU A 162 -15.99 7.53 -7.75
C GLU A 162 -16.54 8.94 -7.48
N GLU A 163 -16.84 9.22 -6.24
CA GLU A 163 -17.11 10.58 -5.77
C GLU A 163 -15.90 11.49 -6.02
N PHE A 164 -16.16 12.70 -6.49
CA PHE A 164 -15.13 13.73 -6.56
C PHE A 164 -14.92 14.35 -5.18
N ILE A 165 -13.74 14.18 -4.61
CA ILE A 165 -13.38 14.78 -3.33
C ILE A 165 -12.92 16.22 -3.57
N HIS A 166 -13.58 17.19 -2.91
CA HIS A 166 -13.21 18.59 -2.94
C HIS A 166 -12.05 18.86 -1.96
N ALA A 167 -10.90 18.27 -2.26
CA ALA A 167 -9.68 18.40 -1.47
C ALA A 167 -8.47 18.46 -2.41
N ARG A 168 -7.38 19.01 -1.93
CA ARG A 168 -6.11 18.98 -2.66
C ARG A 168 -5.23 17.85 -2.17
N THR A 169 -4.39 17.29 -3.03
CA THR A 169 -3.28 16.44 -2.59
C THR A 169 -2.26 17.27 -1.82
N LEU A 170 -1.58 16.65 -0.87
CA LEU A 170 -0.48 17.30 -0.17
C LEU A 170 0.71 17.55 -1.11
N SER A 171 1.62 18.38 -0.67
CA SER A 171 2.93 18.62 -1.27
C SER A 171 4.04 18.12 -0.33
N ALA A 172 5.27 18.04 -0.83
CA ALA A 172 6.42 17.70 0.00
C ALA A 172 6.63 18.68 1.18
N ALA A 173 6.20 19.95 1.03
CA ALA A 173 6.27 20.95 2.09
C ALA A 173 5.22 20.72 3.18
N ASP A 174 4.00 20.31 2.80
CA ASP A 174 2.92 20.05 3.73
C ASP A 174 3.26 18.95 4.76
N LEU A 175 4.06 17.95 4.36
CA LEU A 175 4.50 16.89 5.27
C LEU A 175 5.36 17.40 6.44
N ARG A 176 5.88 18.63 6.33
CA ARG A 176 6.68 19.31 7.37
C ARG A 176 5.87 20.24 8.26
N ASP A 177 4.66 20.56 7.83
CA ASP A 177 3.75 21.34 8.66
C ASP A 177 3.29 20.53 9.87
N HIS A 178 3.39 21.09 11.08
CA HIS A 178 3.11 20.38 12.33
C HIS A 178 1.64 19.98 12.44
N GLU A 179 0.74 20.83 11.99
CA GLU A 179 -0.69 20.60 12.08
C GLU A 179 -1.12 19.52 11.08
N ILE A 180 -0.65 19.66 9.83
CA ILE A 180 -0.94 18.65 8.77
C ILE A 180 -0.32 17.30 9.14
N SER A 181 0.92 17.29 9.63
CA SER A 181 1.61 16.07 10.08
C SER A 181 0.82 15.35 11.18
N ALA A 182 0.24 16.11 12.13
CA ALA A 182 -0.61 15.53 13.18
C ALA A 182 -1.92 14.94 12.62
N LEU A 183 -2.56 15.63 11.67
CA LEU A 183 -3.76 15.11 10.98
C LEU A 183 -3.45 13.82 10.21
N VAL A 184 -2.30 13.77 9.52
CA VAL A 184 -1.84 12.58 8.79
C VAL A 184 -1.61 11.41 9.78
N ALA A 185 -0.92 11.65 10.90
CA ALA A 185 -0.65 10.62 11.90
C ALA A 185 -1.95 10.03 12.47
N ALA A 186 -2.93 10.89 12.80
CA ALA A 186 -4.24 10.46 13.28
C ALA A 186 -5.00 9.65 12.22
N LYS A 187 -4.98 10.09 10.95
CA LYS A 187 -5.64 9.38 9.85
C LYS A 187 -4.99 8.02 9.56
N MET A 188 -3.66 7.92 9.64
CA MET A 188 -2.97 6.63 9.52
C MET A 188 -3.41 5.67 10.63
N ARG A 189 -3.61 6.17 11.85
CA ARG A 189 -4.11 5.34 12.96
C ARG A 189 -5.52 4.83 12.70
N GLU A 190 -6.43 5.70 12.21
CA GLU A 190 -7.78 5.29 11.80
C GLU A 190 -7.72 4.20 10.73
N PHE A 191 -6.88 4.38 9.71
CA PHE A 191 -6.71 3.40 8.62
C PHE A 191 -6.23 2.04 9.14
N HIS A 192 -5.23 2.02 10.02
CA HIS A 192 -4.67 0.78 10.59
C HIS A 192 -5.64 0.04 11.53
N ASN A 193 -6.67 0.72 12.02
CA ASN A 193 -7.71 0.11 12.86
C ASN A 193 -8.88 -0.48 12.06
N LEU A 194 -8.94 -0.26 10.74
CA LEU A 194 -10.01 -0.80 9.91
C LEU A 194 -9.89 -2.32 9.79
N GLU A 195 -11.02 -2.99 9.92
CA GLU A 195 -11.12 -4.43 9.62
C GLU A 195 -11.27 -4.64 8.12
N MET A 196 -10.13 -4.84 7.46
CA MET A 196 -10.10 -5.06 6.02
C MET A 196 -10.51 -6.49 5.65
N PRO A 197 -11.35 -6.67 4.61
CA PRO A 197 -11.74 -7.99 4.13
C PRO A 197 -10.61 -8.68 3.38
N GLY A 198 -10.67 -10.01 3.34
CA GLY A 198 -9.74 -10.84 2.58
C GLY A 198 -8.84 -11.70 3.45
N PRO A 199 -7.96 -12.48 2.84
CA PRO A 199 -7.06 -13.36 3.57
C PRO A 199 -6.04 -12.55 4.38
N ARG A 200 -5.97 -12.81 5.67
CA ARG A 200 -5.02 -12.16 6.60
C ARG A 200 -3.64 -12.84 6.48
N THR A 201 -2.96 -12.58 5.38
CA THR A 201 -1.61 -13.10 5.11
C THR A 201 -0.63 -11.96 4.86
N VAL A 202 0.56 -12.04 5.46
CA VAL A 202 1.63 -11.07 5.21
C VAL A 202 2.07 -11.16 3.76
N LEU A 203 1.93 -10.07 3.01
CA LEU A 203 2.31 -10.02 1.60
C LEU A 203 3.63 -9.29 1.35
N LEU A 204 4.13 -8.50 2.29
CA LEU A 204 5.33 -7.66 2.13
C LEU A 204 6.53 -8.46 1.59
N TRP A 205 6.88 -9.56 2.26
CA TRP A 205 8.07 -10.36 1.92
C TRP A 205 7.89 -11.14 0.62
N ASN A 206 6.72 -11.72 0.40
CA ASN A 206 6.40 -12.44 -0.84
C ASN A 206 6.42 -11.50 -2.04
N ARG A 207 5.83 -10.32 -1.92
CA ARG A 207 5.86 -9.30 -2.99
C ARG A 207 7.29 -8.87 -3.33
N MET A 208 8.17 -8.67 -2.33
CA MET A 208 9.58 -8.38 -2.61
C MET A 208 10.28 -9.53 -3.33
N ARG A 209 9.98 -10.80 -3.01
CA ARG A 209 10.55 -11.96 -3.72
C ARG A 209 10.05 -12.06 -5.16
N ASP A 210 8.75 -11.87 -5.37
CA ASP A 210 8.15 -11.85 -6.70
C ASP A 210 8.78 -10.73 -7.56
N TRP A 211 8.92 -9.54 -7.00
CA TRP A 211 9.57 -8.42 -7.66
C TRP A 211 11.07 -8.64 -7.89
N LEU A 212 11.77 -9.35 -7.01
CA LEU A 212 13.16 -9.73 -7.24
C LEU A 212 13.30 -10.69 -8.42
N VAL A 213 12.39 -11.67 -8.54
CA VAL A 213 12.34 -12.59 -9.69
C VAL A 213 12.10 -11.80 -10.98
N GLU A 214 11.14 -10.88 -10.96
CA GLU A 214 10.81 -10.06 -12.13
C GLU A 214 11.98 -9.12 -12.50
N ALA A 215 12.58 -8.41 -11.54
CA ALA A 215 13.76 -7.57 -11.76
C ALA A 215 14.95 -8.37 -12.36
N LYS A 216 15.21 -9.57 -11.85
CA LYS A 216 16.25 -10.46 -12.41
C LYS A 216 15.95 -10.87 -13.85
N SER A 217 14.67 -11.08 -14.19
CA SER A 217 14.27 -11.47 -15.55
C SER A 217 14.48 -10.35 -16.56
N MET A 218 14.34 -9.09 -16.14
CA MET A 218 14.44 -7.91 -16.99
C MET A 218 15.87 -7.36 -17.10
N CYS A 219 16.66 -7.49 -16.01
CA CYS A 219 17.98 -6.89 -15.91
C CYS A 219 19.02 -7.57 -16.81
N SER A 220 19.91 -6.77 -17.42
CA SER A 220 21.17 -7.28 -17.96
C SER A 220 22.09 -7.78 -16.82
N ALA A 221 23.05 -8.64 -17.14
CA ALA A 221 24.04 -9.11 -16.16
C ALA A 221 24.79 -7.94 -15.46
N LYS A 222 25.05 -6.84 -16.18
CA LYS A 222 25.68 -5.63 -15.62
C LYS A 222 24.75 -4.97 -14.60
N CYS A 223 23.49 -4.80 -14.93
CA CYS A 223 22.46 -4.22 -14.05
C CYS A 223 22.26 -5.10 -12.81
N ALA A 224 22.09 -6.41 -12.98
CA ALA A 224 21.94 -7.35 -11.87
C ALA A 224 23.12 -7.29 -10.88
N LYS A 225 24.36 -7.19 -11.39
CA LYS A 225 25.54 -7.01 -10.57
C LYS A 225 25.58 -5.67 -9.86
N GLU A 226 25.21 -4.58 -10.54
CA GLU A 226 25.15 -3.22 -9.97
C GLU A 226 24.23 -3.18 -8.74
N PHE A 227 23.02 -3.72 -8.86
CA PHE A 227 22.03 -3.76 -7.79
C PHE A 227 22.19 -4.95 -6.83
N ARG A 228 23.20 -5.80 -7.03
CA ARG A 228 23.47 -7.01 -6.23
C ARG A 228 22.24 -7.93 -6.13
N LEU A 229 21.48 -8.08 -7.21
CA LEU A 229 20.21 -8.83 -7.21
C LEU A 229 20.39 -10.28 -6.76
N ASP A 230 21.58 -10.90 -6.97
CA ASP A 230 21.82 -12.29 -6.57
C ASP A 230 21.83 -12.48 -5.04
N SER A 231 22.21 -11.44 -4.28
CA SER A 231 22.24 -11.49 -2.81
C SER A 231 20.94 -10.99 -2.15
N LEU A 232 19.99 -10.43 -2.90
CA LEU A 232 18.80 -9.83 -2.31
C LEU A 232 17.82 -10.84 -1.71
N GLU A 233 17.80 -12.09 -2.17
CA GLU A 233 16.99 -13.14 -1.53
C GLU A 233 17.43 -13.39 -0.08
N ASP A 234 18.76 -13.45 0.14
CA ASP A 234 19.31 -13.59 1.48
C ASP A 234 19.01 -12.36 2.34
N GLU A 235 19.05 -11.15 1.73
CA GLU A 235 18.71 -9.91 2.41
C GLU A 235 17.23 -9.85 2.82
N ILE A 236 16.32 -10.23 1.92
CA ILE A 236 14.88 -10.29 2.20
C ILE A 236 14.62 -11.32 3.31
N SER A 237 15.21 -12.51 3.22
CA SER A 237 15.06 -13.57 4.22
C SER A 237 15.60 -13.17 5.59
N MET A 238 16.71 -12.45 5.61
CA MET A 238 17.28 -11.90 6.86
C MET A 238 16.36 -10.84 7.44
N LEU A 239 15.85 -9.89 6.64
CA LEU A 239 14.91 -8.87 7.12
C LEU A 239 13.61 -9.49 7.62
N GLU A 240 13.06 -10.46 6.89
CA GLU A 240 11.88 -11.19 7.32
C GLU A 240 12.09 -11.82 8.69
N LYS A 241 13.22 -12.49 8.92
CA LYS A 241 13.56 -13.07 10.21
C LYS A 241 13.73 -12.01 11.31
N GLU A 242 14.44 -10.93 11.04
CA GLU A 242 14.76 -9.89 12.02
C GLU A 242 13.59 -8.97 12.37
N LEU A 243 12.68 -8.72 11.40
CA LEU A 243 11.52 -7.83 11.57
C LEU A 243 10.23 -8.60 11.86
N SER A 244 10.29 -9.93 11.84
CA SER A 244 9.15 -10.83 11.99
C SER A 244 9.17 -11.59 13.32
N HIS A 245 9.69 -10.97 14.38
CA HIS A 245 9.72 -11.62 15.69
C HIS A 245 8.32 -11.98 16.17
N ASP A 246 8.08 -13.30 16.30
CA ASP A 246 6.90 -13.91 16.95
C ASP A 246 5.56 -13.27 16.58
N TYR A 247 5.19 -13.39 15.29
CA TYR A 247 3.88 -12.89 14.82
C TYR A 247 2.73 -13.54 15.53
N LEU A 248 2.19 -12.83 16.47
CA LEU A 248 0.85 -13.08 16.97
C LEU A 248 -0.18 -12.21 16.25
N ASP A 249 0.26 -11.14 15.53
CA ASP A 249 -0.70 -10.25 14.89
C ASP A 249 -0.18 -9.65 13.56
N ILE A 250 -1.12 -9.34 12.67
CA ILE A 250 -0.88 -8.70 11.37
C ILE A 250 -1.82 -7.52 11.21
N GLY A 251 -1.33 -6.44 10.61
CA GLY A 251 -2.09 -5.22 10.36
C GLY A 251 -2.18 -4.89 8.87
N PHE A 252 -3.21 -4.16 8.50
CA PHE A 252 -3.39 -3.72 7.13
C PHE A 252 -2.63 -2.41 6.92
N CYS A 253 -1.75 -2.39 5.91
CA CYS A 253 -0.94 -1.25 5.52
C CYS A 253 -1.37 -0.70 4.18
N HIS A 254 -1.22 0.59 4.00
CA HIS A 254 -1.34 1.27 2.72
C HIS A 254 -0.14 0.96 1.80
N ASN A 255 1.05 0.90 2.38
CA ASN A 255 2.34 0.64 1.73
C ASN A 255 2.89 1.75 0.83
N ASP A 256 2.09 2.77 0.48
CA ASP A 256 2.48 3.88 -0.39
C ASP A 256 1.97 5.23 0.14
N LEU A 257 2.39 5.60 1.36
CA LEU A 257 1.99 6.84 2.02
C LEU A 257 2.89 8.02 1.64
N GLN A 258 3.05 8.24 0.34
CA GLN A 258 3.65 9.44 -0.21
C GLN A 258 2.61 10.59 -0.27
N TYR A 259 3.08 11.84 -0.32
CA TYR A 259 2.22 13.01 -0.18
C TYR A 259 1.10 13.13 -1.24
N GLY A 260 1.32 12.60 -2.46
CA GLY A 260 0.31 12.60 -3.52
C GLY A 260 -0.88 11.68 -3.26
N ASN A 261 -0.73 10.71 -2.34
CA ASN A 261 -1.78 9.78 -1.92
C ASN A 261 -2.53 10.26 -0.65
N ILE A 262 -2.24 11.47 -0.20
CA ILE A 262 -2.85 12.09 0.97
C ILE A 262 -3.55 13.37 0.54
N MET A 263 -4.86 13.45 0.74
CA MET A 263 -5.66 14.62 0.38
C MET A 263 -6.09 15.38 1.64
N LEU A 264 -6.03 16.71 1.57
CA LEU A 264 -6.47 17.63 2.62
C LEU A 264 -7.67 18.45 2.12
N ASP A 265 -8.78 18.33 2.81
CA ASP A 265 -9.88 19.29 2.73
C ASP A 265 -9.52 20.50 3.61
N GLU A 266 -9.31 21.65 2.98
CA GLU A 266 -8.89 22.89 3.66
C GLU A 266 -9.99 23.49 4.55
N GLU A 267 -11.26 23.24 4.24
CA GLU A 267 -12.39 23.78 4.99
C GLU A 267 -12.63 22.96 6.27
N THR A 268 -12.67 21.64 6.14
CA THR A 268 -12.96 20.75 7.27
C THR A 268 -11.71 20.31 8.02
N ARG A 269 -10.51 20.58 7.47
CA ARG A 269 -9.21 20.12 7.98
C ARG A 269 -9.13 18.60 8.08
N SER A 270 -9.85 17.89 7.22
CA SER A 270 -9.87 16.44 7.20
C SER A 270 -8.88 15.86 6.19
N ILE A 271 -8.27 14.73 6.53
CA ILE A 271 -7.40 13.95 5.67
C ILE A 271 -8.16 12.76 5.08
N THR A 272 -7.96 12.53 3.79
CA THR A 272 -8.40 11.32 3.09
C THR A 272 -7.19 10.65 2.44
N LEU A 273 -7.00 9.34 2.70
CA LEU A 273 -6.02 8.52 2.01
C LEU A 273 -6.64 7.96 0.73
N ILE A 274 -5.85 7.93 -0.34
CA ILE A 274 -6.28 7.43 -1.66
C ILE A 274 -5.20 6.53 -2.27
N ASP A 275 -5.56 5.76 -3.30
CA ASP A 275 -4.65 4.91 -4.09
C ASP A 275 -4.11 3.69 -3.34
N TYR A 276 -4.99 2.71 -3.14
CA TYR A 276 -4.73 1.53 -2.31
C TYR A 276 -4.09 0.36 -3.09
N GLU A 277 -3.45 0.60 -4.23
CA GLU A 277 -2.99 -0.47 -5.13
C GLU A 277 -1.88 -1.36 -4.52
N TYR A 278 -1.08 -0.82 -3.61
CA TYR A 278 -0.07 -1.58 -2.87
C TYR A 278 -0.54 -2.07 -1.51
N ALA A 279 -1.76 -1.70 -1.08
CA ALA A 279 -2.25 -2.02 0.25
C ALA A 279 -2.30 -3.54 0.50
N SER A 280 -1.89 -3.96 1.69
CA SER A 280 -1.83 -5.37 2.06
C SER A 280 -1.66 -5.56 3.57
N PHE A 281 -1.91 -6.79 4.04
CA PHE A 281 -1.53 -7.17 5.39
C PHE A 281 -0.02 -7.31 5.52
N ASN A 282 0.54 -6.69 6.55
CA ASN A 282 1.96 -6.72 6.90
C ASN A 282 2.12 -7.12 8.37
N PRO A 283 3.37 -7.43 8.81
CA PRO A 283 3.63 -7.73 10.21
C PRO A 283 3.27 -6.56 11.13
N GLN A 284 2.66 -6.86 12.26
CA GLN A 284 2.53 -5.92 13.38
C GLN A 284 3.66 -6.15 14.38
N ILE A 285 3.99 -5.11 15.14
CA ILE A 285 4.94 -5.21 16.24
C ILE A 285 4.24 -5.72 17.52
N ILE A 286 5.03 -6.14 18.51
CA ILE A 286 4.57 -6.71 19.80
C ILE A 286 3.55 -5.81 20.52
N ILE A 287 3.59 -4.50 20.29
CA ILE A 287 2.57 -3.58 20.80
C ILE A 287 1.31 -3.77 19.96
N PRO A 288 0.17 -4.20 20.54
CA PRO A 288 -1.03 -4.52 19.78
C PRO A 288 -1.49 -3.38 18.86
N LYS A 289 -1.75 -3.73 17.60
CA LYS A 289 -2.31 -2.85 16.55
C LYS A 289 -1.41 -1.74 16.01
N HIS A 290 -0.09 -1.84 16.10
CA HIS A 290 0.82 -0.86 15.50
C HIS A 290 1.55 -1.43 14.29
N VAL A 291 1.49 -0.74 13.17
CA VAL A 291 2.10 -1.15 11.91
C VAL A 291 3.30 -0.25 11.59
N ALA A 292 4.49 -0.71 11.93
CA ALA A 292 5.71 0.08 11.78
C ALA A 292 6.07 0.34 10.30
N TYR A 293 5.68 -0.54 9.37
CA TYR A 293 6.04 -0.41 7.96
C TYR A 293 5.48 0.86 7.31
N ASP A 294 4.20 1.18 7.52
CA ASP A 294 3.60 2.37 6.92
C ASP A 294 4.21 3.67 7.45
N LEU A 295 4.51 3.73 8.75
CA LEU A 295 5.20 4.88 9.34
C LEU A 295 6.62 5.02 8.76
N ALA A 296 7.33 3.90 8.60
CA ALA A 296 8.65 3.85 8.01
C ALA A 296 8.63 4.30 6.54
N ASN A 297 7.65 3.82 5.78
CA ASN A 297 7.45 4.23 4.40
C ASN A 297 7.16 5.74 4.31
N HIS A 298 6.22 6.26 5.11
CA HIS A 298 5.90 7.68 5.15
C HIS A 298 7.13 8.55 5.45
N PHE A 299 7.95 8.19 6.45
CA PHE A 299 9.19 8.92 6.76
C PHE A 299 10.21 8.83 5.63
N CYS A 300 10.30 7.68 4.94
CA CYS A 300 11.14 7.53 3.76
C CYS A 300 10.65 8.36 2.58
N GLU A 301 9.35 8.62 2.46
CA GLU A 301 8.77 9.44 1.40
C GLU A 301 8.94 10.97 1.65
N MET A 302 9.19 11.39 2.89
CA MET A 302 9.45 12.80 3.22
C MET A 302 10.73 13.37 2.57
N VAL A 303 11.58 12.52 2.00
CA VAL A 303 12.80 12.93 1.25
C VAL A 303 12.52 13.23 -0.21
N ALA A 304 11.33 12.87 -0.71
CA ALA A 304 10.95 12.98 -2.12
C ALA A 304 10.25 14.32 -2.41
N ASN A 305 10.47 14.83 -3.63
CA ASN A 305 9.67 15.91 -4.21
C ASN A 305 9.39 15.57 -5.68
N TYR A 306 8.32 14.81 -5.91
CA TYR A 306 7.92 14.33 -7.23
C TYR A 306 7.43 15.43 -8.18
N HIS A 307 7.25 16.68 -7.69
CA HIS A 307 6.88 17.85 -8.49
C HIS A 307 8.06 18.78 -8.77
N SER A 308 9.30 18.34 -8.50
CA SER A 308 10.52 19.07 -8.85
C SER A 308 10.94 18.80 -10.30
N GLU A 309 11.93 19.57 -10.79
CA GLU A 309 12.55 19.33 -12.10
C GLU A 309 13.31 17.97 -12.16
N THR A 310 13.66 17.42 -11.01
CA THR A 310 14.36 16.14 -10.88
C THR A 310 13.59 15.22 -9.94
N PRO A 311 12.39 14.74 -10.32
CA PRO A 311 11.46 14.06 -9.42
C PRO A 311 11.99 12.72 -8.87
N HIS A 312 12.97 12.11 -9.52
CA HIS A 312 13.62 10.86 -9.13
C HIS A 312 14.76 11.07 -8.10
N ILE A 313 15.13 12.32 -7.79
CA ILE A 313 16.18 12.60 -6.81
C ILE A 313 15.59 12.71 -5.40
N LEU A 314 16.15 11.91 -4.50
CA LEU A 314 15.74 11.83 -3.10
C LEU A 314 16.72 12.60 -2.21
N ASP A 315 16.25 13.68 -1.58
CA ASP A 315 17.06 14.51 -0.68
C ASP A 315 17.04 13.96 0.76
N TYR A 316 17.98 13.11 1.09
CA TYR A 316 18.03 12.47 2.41
C TYR A 316 18.39 13.44 3.57
N ASN A 317 18.77 14.68 3.28
CA ASN A 317 18.87 15.71 4.32
C ASN A 317 17.50 16.11 4.85
N LYS A 318 16.45 15.81 4.09
CA LYS A 318 15.05 16.00 4.48
C LYS A 318 14.43 14.78 5.19
N TYR A 319 15.22 13.75 5.50
CA TYR A 319 14.69 12.69 6.36
C TYR A 319 14.34 13.29 7.74
N PRO A 320 13.14 13.01 8.30
CA PRO A 320 12.67 13.68 9.50
C PRO A 320 13.61 13.45 10.69
N GLY A 321 13.88 14.52 11.45
CA GLY A 321 14.69 14.46 12.66
C GLY A 321 14.02 13.63 13.77
N LEU A 322 14.76 13.29 14.83
CA LEU A 322 14.24 12.46 15.92
C LEU A 322 13.00 13.11 16.58
N GLU A 323 13.04 14.41 16.84
CA GLU A 323 11.93 15.12 17.47
C GLU A 323 10.67 15.15 16.58
N GLU A 324 10.85 15.31 15.27
CA GLU A 324 9.74 15.30 14.30
C GLU A 324 9.09 13.92 14.24
N ARG A 325 9.89 12.85 14.14
CA ARG A 325 9.41 11.47 14.18
C ARG A 325 8.73 11.12 15.51
N ARG A 326 9.28 11.63 16.62
CA ARG A 326 8.71 11.43 17.95
C ARG A 326 7.32 12.07 18.05
N ARG A 327 7.18 13.33 17.65
CA ARG A 327 5.88 14.02 17.63
C ARG A 327 4.85 13.28 16.78
N PHE A 328 5.27 12.79 15.61
CA PHE A 328 4.39 12.02 14.73
C PHE A 328 3.92 10.72 15.40
N VAL A 329 4.84 9.97 15.98
CA VAL A 329 4.54 8.72 16.68
C VAL A 329 3.66 8.96 17.93
N ASP A 330 3.94 9.99 18.73
CA ASP A 330 3.12 10.34 19.90
C ASP A 330 1.68 10.69 19.47
N THR A 331 1.51 11.45 18.38
CA THR A 331 0.19 11.74 17.82
C THR A 331 -0.51 10.50 17.30
N TYR A 332 0.21 9.64 16.56
CA TYR A 332 -0.31 8.36 16.06
C TYR A 332 -0.81 7.47 17.20
N LEU A 333 -0.06 7.36 18.28
CA LEU A 333 -0.40 6.53 19.45
C LEU A 333 -1.56 7.12 20.27
N SER A 334 -1.62 8.45 20.40
CA SER A 334 -2.62 9.15 21.23
C SER A 334 -3.95 9.42 20.54
N SER A 335 -4.04 9.24 19.22
CA SER A 335 -5.23 9.59 18.44
C SER A 335 -6.50 8.82 18.81
N GLU A 336 -6.37 7.69 19.52
CA GLU A 336 -7.49 6.94 20.10
C GLU A 336 -7.91 7.41 21.51
N GLY A 337 -7.39 8.53 21.97
CA GLY A 337 -7.71 9.08 23.31
C GLY A 337 -6.93 8.44 24.47
N LYS A 338 -5.94 7.58 24.17
CA LYS A 338 -5.02 7.02 25.16
C LYS A 338 -3.73 7.83 25.18
N GLN A 339 -3.17 8.03 26.38
CA GLN A 339 -1.82 8.56 26.50
C GLN A 339 -0.83 7.40 26.33
N PRO A 340 0.05 7.43 25.32
CA PRO A 340 1.07 6.40 25.16
C PRO A 340 2.08 6.45 26.33
N SER A 341 2.61 5.31 26.72
CA SER A 341 3.77 5.28 27.58
C SER A 341 5.04 5.71 26.84
N GLU A 342 6.04 6.19 27.57
CA GLU A 342 7.36 6.52 27.00
C GLU A 342 7.97 5.31 26.30
N ASP A 343 7.91 4.14 26.96
CA ASP A 343 8.47 2.88 26.44
C ASP A 343 7.78 2.45 25.13
N GLU A 344 6.46 2.63 25.03
CA GLU A 344 5.68 2.31 23.82
C GLU A 344 6.11 3.17 22.62
N ALA A 345 6.27 4.46 22.83
CA ALA A 345 6.68 5.37 21.77
C ALA A 345 8.16 5.14 21.36
N VAL A 346 9.05 4.87 22.32
CA VAL A 346 10.46 4.53 22.04
C VAL A 346 10.56 3.23 21.26
N LEU A 347 9.81 2.20 21.64
CA LEU A 347 9.79 0.92 20.95
C LEU A 347 9.25 1.07 19.51
N LEU A 348 8.14 1.78 19.33
CA LEU A 348 7.58 2.02 17.99
C LEU A 348 8.55 2.79 17.09
N LEU A 349 9.20 3.83 17.61
CA LEU A 349 10.25 4.56 16.89
C LEU A 349 11.39 3.66 16.45
N HIS A 350 11.86 2.79 17.34
CA HIS A 350 12.93 1.83 17.05
C HIS A 350 12.52 0.88 15.91
N GLU A 351 11.32 0.31 15.98
CA GLU A 351 10.83 -0.59 14.94
C GLU A 351 10.59 0.14 13.61
N VAL A 352 10.04 1.35 13.63
CA VAL A 352 9.89 2.19 12.42
C VAL A 352 11.24 2.40 11.73
N GLU A 353 12.31 2.71 12.47
CA GLU A 353 13.66 2.85 11.89
C GLU A 353 14.14 1.55 11.23
N ARG A 354 13.90 0.40 11.85
CA ARG A 354 14.27 -0.90 11.28
C ARG A 354 13.47 -1.21 10.00
N TYR A 355 12.17 -0.91 9.99
CA TYR A 355 11.32 -1.11 8.80
C TYR A 355 11.66 -0.18 7.63
N THR A 356 12.45 0.91 7.84
CA THR A 356 12.98 1.70 6.71
C THR A 356 13.82 0.86 5.76
N LEU A 357 14.48 -0.21 6.26
CA LEU A 357 15.25 -1.14 5.42
C LEU A 357 14.31 -1.88 4.45
N ALA A 358 13.18 -2.38 4.94
CA ALA A 358 12.19 -3.03 4.10
C ALA A 358 11.60 -2.06 3.06
N SER A 359 11.29 -0.82 3.46
CA SER A 359 10.80 0.22 2.53
C SER A 359 11.83 0.52 1.43
N HIS A 360 13.11 0.60 1.76
CA HIS A 360 14.16 0.85 0.75
C HIS A 360 14.31 -0.31 -0.24
N LEU A 361 14.25 -1.57 0.21
CA LEU A 361 14.30 -2.72 -0.70
C LEU A 361 13.05 -2.81 -1.58
N PHE A 362 11.87 -2.62 -0.97
CA PHE A 362 10.59 -2.67 -1.67
C PHE A 362 10.55 -1.66 -2.83
N TRP A 363 10.79 -0.40 -2.55
CA TRP A 363 10.76 0.66 -3.54
C TRP A 363 11.97 0.66 -4.48
N GLY A 364 13.09 0.10 -4.04
CA GLY A 364 14.25 -0.16 -4.91
C GLY A 364 13.92 -1.18 -6.00
N LEU A 365 13.29 -2.31 -5.65
CA LEU A 365 12.85 -3.33 -6.60
C LEU A 365 11.77 -2.80 -7.55
N TRP A 366 10.78 -2.06 -7.01
CA TRP A 366 9.78 -1.37 -7.80
C TRP A 366 10.42 -0.43 -8.84
N GLY A 367 11.42 0.34 -8.44
CA GLY A 367 12.13 1.25 -9.34
C GLY A 367 12.83 0.52 -10.49
N ILE A 368 13.47 -0.63 -10.22
CA ILE A 368 14.09 -1.44 -11.28
C ILE A 368 13.03 -1.89 -12.29
N ILE A 369 11.94 -2.52 -11.83
CA ILE A 369 10.88 -3.02 -12.73
C ILE A 369 10.27 -1.87 -13.51
N SER A 370 9.93 -0.77 -12.83
CA SER A 370 9.35 0.43 -13.45
C SER A 370 10.23 1.02 -14.54
N GLY A 371 11.55 0.97 -14.39
CA GLY A 371 12.50 1.40 -15.41
C GLY A 371 12.44 0.62 -16.72
N TYR A 372 11.87 -0.59 -16.70
CA TYR A 372 11.68 -1.41 -17.90
C TYR A 372 10.27 -1.32 -18.49
N VAL A 373 9.25 -1.07 -17.65
CA VAL A 373 7.85 -1.14 -18.09
C VAL A 373 7.19 0.24 -18.26
N ASN A 374 7.58 1.24 -17.48
CA ASN A 374 6.96 2.57 -17.50
C ASN A 374 7.58 3.47 -18.57
N LYS A 375 6.75 4.37 -19.12
CA LYS A 375 7.16 5.34 -20.16
C LYS A 375 7.16 6.80 -19.66
N ILE A 376 6.89 6.99 -18.38
CA ILE A 376 6.89 8.31 -17.76
C ILE A 376 8.33 8.83 -17.71
N ASP A 377 8.52 10.12 -17.93
CA ASP A 377 9.82 10.79 -17.82
C ASP A 377 10.24 10.88 -16.35
N PHE A 378 10.86 9.79 -15.89
CA PHE A 378 11.35 9.61 -14.52
C PHE A 378 12.52 8.62 -14.57
N ASP A 379 13.68 8.99 -14.04
CA ASP A 379 14.81 8.06 -13.96
C ASP A 379 14.63 7.03 -12.84
N TYR A 380 13.85 6.01 -13.15
CA TYR A 380 13.56 4.91 -12.22
C TYR A 380 14.81 4.16 -11.76
N MET A 381 15.83 4.05 -12.63
CA MET A 381 17.07 3.36 -12.28
C MET A 381 17.89 4.17 -11.28
N GLU A 382 17.95 5.51 -11.44
CA GLU A 382 18.61 6.36 -10.45
C GLU A 382 17.84 6.39 -9.12
N TYR A 383 16.51 6.45 -9.17
CA TYR A 383 15.67 6.29 -7.99
C TYR A 383 15.98 4.98 -7.25
N ALA A 384 16.04 3.85 -7.96
CA ALA A 384 16.38 2.55 -7.40
C ALA A 384 17.79 2.55 -6.76
N ARG A 385 18.82 3.16 -7.42
CA ARG A 385 20.16 3.27 -6.87
C ARG A 385 20.18 3.98 -5.53
N GLN A 386 19.45 5.09 -5.41
CA GLN A 386 19.36 5.86 -4.17
C GLN A 386 18.68 5.05 -3.06
N ARG A 387 17.59 4.32 -3.37
CA ARG A 387 16.91 3.43 -2.40
C ARG A 387 17.85 2.32 -1.92
N PHE A 388 18.51 1.58 -2.81
CA PHE A 388 19.46 0.53 -2.42
C PHE A 388 20.68 1.09 -1.68
N ARG A 389 21.19 2.26 -2.08
CA ARG A 389 22.27 2.92 -1.36
C ARG A 389 21.90 3.18 0.10
N GLN A 390 20.68 3.67 0.37
CA GLN A 390 20.22 3.90 1.73
C GLN A 390 20.03 2.61 2.51
N TYR A 391 19.53 1.55 1.87
CA TYR A 391 19.47 0.24 2.48
C TYR A 391 20.84 -0.19 3.01
N TRP A 392 21.85 -0.19 2.16
CA TRP A 392 23.21 -0.62 2.56
C TRP A 392 23.85 0.27 3.61
N LEU A 393 23.62 1.58 3.56
CA LEU A 393 24.15 2.53 4.55
C LEU A 393 23.52 2.32 5.93
N ARG A 394 22.23 2.08 5.99
CA ARG A 394 21.48 1.96 7.26
C ARG A 394 21.56 0.56 7.88
N LYS A 395 21.66 -0.48 7.07
CA LYS A 395 21.64 -1.88 7.51
C LYS A 395 22.62 -2.15 8.64
N LYS A 396 23.90 -1.76 8.48
CA LYS A 396 24.94 -2.01 9.49
C LYS A 396 24.60 -1.39 10.84
N ARG A 397 24.00 -0.21 10.84
CA ARG A 397 23.63 0.51 12.07
C ARG A 397 22.40 -0.10 12.73
N LEU A 398 21.39 -0.49 11.94
CA LEU A 398 20.08 -0.89 12.45
C LEU A 398 19.98 -2.38 12.80
N LEU A 399 20.84 -3.23 12.22
CA LEU A 399 20.85 -4.67 12.42
C LEU A 399 22.22 -5.21 12.92
N GLY A 400 23.17 -4.32 13.26
CA GLY A 400 24.44 -4.71 13.88
C GLY A 400 24.25 -5.18 15.31
N SER A 401 25.16 -6.07 15.81
CA SER A 401 25.06 -6.76 17.09
C SER A 401 24.63 -5.89 18.28
N PRO A 402 23.88 -6.46 19.25
CA PRO A 402 23.34 -5.77 20.43
C PRO A 402 24.34 -5.08 21.33
N ASP A 403 25.65 -5.38 21.18
CA ASP A 403 26.73 -4.82 22.01
C ASP A 403 26.93 -3.29 21.88
N ASN A 404 26.22 -2.62 20.94
CA ASN A 404 26.29 -1.17 20.75
C ASN A 404 25.11 -0.38 21.32
N TYR A 405 24.15 -1.00 22.00
CA TYR A 405 22.98 -0.32 22.59
C TYR A 405 23.22 0.25 24.00
N GLY A 406 24.43 0.06 24.56
CA GLY A 406 24.89 0.75 25.75
C GLY A 406 25.54 2.09 25.38
N ASN A 407 24.89 3.21 25.65
CA ASN A 407 25.39 4.60 25.51
C ASN A 407 25.57 5.16 24.08
N GLY A 408 24.51 5.47 23.36
CA GLY A 408 24.62 6.09 22.05
C GLY A 408 23.49 7.02 21.65
N TYR A 409 22.96 7.85 22.55
CA TYR A 409 22.34 9.10 22.12
C TYR A 409 23.47 10.03 21.65
N VAL A 410 23.94 9.82 20.43
CA VAL A 410 24.84 10.78 19.78
C VAL A 410 23.97 11.94 19.32
N ALA A 411 23.98 13.00 20.12
CA ALA A 411 23.55 14.33 19.70
C ALA A 411 24.31 14.66 18.40
N TYR A 412 23.58 14.90 17.32
CA TYR A 412 24.12 15.58 16.15
C TYR A 412 24.44 17.00 16.55
N GLY A 413 25.73 17.23 16.86
CA GLY A 413 26.25 18.54 17.16
C GLY A 413 26.06 19.46 15.95
N THR A 414 25.53 20.62 16.24
CA THR A 414 25.60 21.82 15.43
C THR A 414 27.07 22.15 15.16
N GLY A 415 27.57 21.77 13.99
CA GLY A 415 28.85 22.24 13.48
C GLY A 415 28.67 23.67 12.96
N SER A 416 28.94 24.64 13.81
CA SER A 416 29.26 26.00 13.39
C SER A 416 30.68 26.00 12.84
N GLY A 417 30.84 26.46 11.57
CA GLY A 417 32.10 26.66 10.90
C GLY A 417 31.84 27.11 9.48
#